data_b3aeb1b6a0e7745fd6d6a05edc2b6713
#
_entry.id   b3aeb1b6a0e7745fd6d6a05edc2b6713
#
_cell.length_a   1.000
_cell.length_b   1.000
_cell.length_c   1.000
_cell.angle_alpha   90.00
_cell.angle_beta   90.00
_cell.angle_gamma   90.00
#
_symmetry.space_group_name_H-M   'P 1'
#
loop_
_entity.id
_entity.type
_entity.pdbx_description
1 polymer ?
#
loop_
_entity_poly.entity_id
_entity_poly.type
_entity_poly.pdbx_seq_one_letter_code
_entity_poly.pdbx_strand_id
1 'polypeptide(L)'
;MGLFSKKEMDTAAAEAFWAWFAEQEEWITATLGTPNGSDVVWAIDARIKPVFPYFKKELEFQLGFNEGKGEFFFFHFGNKHLMRDGQSLAEMMPEGLRERWTVILEK
;
A
#
# COMPACT_ATOMS: atom_id res chain seq x y z
N MET A 1 14.38 -18.79 -12.55
CA MET A 1 13.61 -19.76 -13.19
C MET A 1 12.26 -19.23 -13.65
N GLY A 2 12.26 -18.74 -14.83
CA GLY A 2 11.10 -18.04 -15.34
C GLY A 2 9.89 -18.92 -15.67
N LEU A 3 10.16 -20.21 -15.92
CA LEU A 3 9.10 -21.11 -16.35
C LEU A 3 7.94 -21.18 -15.38
N PHE A 4 8.25 -21.11 -14.10
CA PHE A 4 7.25 -21.28 -13.07
C PHE A 4 7.12 -20.02 -12.22
N SER A 5 7.23 -18.88 -12.87
CA SER A 5 7.04 -17.61 -12.18
C SER A 5 5.68 -17.61 -11.52
N LYS A 6 5.65 -17.47 -10.23
CA LYS A 6 4.41 -17.38 -9.50
C LYS A 6 3.96 -15.94 -9.46
N LYS A 7 2.65 -15.75 -9.59
CA LYS A 7 2.08 -14.42 -9.43
C LYS A 7 1.75 -14.23 -7.97
N GLU A 8 2.76 -13.82 -7.23
CA GLU A 8 2.58 -13.59 -5.80
C GLU A 8 3.43 -12.41 -5.35
N MET A 9 3.06 -11.84 -4.23
CA MET A 9 3.73 -10.66 -3.72
C MET A 9 5.12 -10.99 -3.21
N ASP A 10 5.97 -9.96 -3.18
CA ASP A 10 7.28 -10.02 -2.58
C ASP A 10 7.12 -9.67 -1.10
N THR A 11 7.20 -10.68 -0.24
CA THR A 11 6.98 -10.49 1.19
C THR A 11 8.00 -9.56 1.82
N ALA A 12 9.27 -9.67 1.39
CA ALA A 12 10.30 -8.79 1.93
C ALA A 12 10.02 -7.32 1.56
N ALA A 13 9.55 -7.10 0.34
CA ALA A 13 9.19 -5.76 -0.09
C ALA A 13 7.98 -5.24 0.69
N ALA A 14 7.03 -6.11 1.02
CA ALA A 14 5.86 -5.73 1.81
C ALA A 14 6.26 -5.32 3.21
N GLU A 15 7.18 -6.08 3.82
CA GLU A 15 7.71 -5.72 5.14
C GLU A 15 8.42 -4.39 5.11
N ALA A 16 9.24 -4.18 4.07
CA ALA A 16 9.95 -2.92 3.90
C ALA A 16 8.99 -1.76 3.67
N PHE A 17 7.91 -2.01 2.95
CA PHE A 17 6.89 -0.99 2.71
C PHE A 17 6.29 -0.48 4.03
N TRP A 18 5.86 -1.41 4.89
CA TRP A 18 5.25 -1.01 6.15
C TRP A 18 6.25 -0.37 7.10
N ALA A 19 7.50 -0.84 7.11
CA ALA A 19 8.53 -0.22 7.93
C ALA A 19 8.76 1.23 7.51
N TRP A 20 8.83 1.45 6.19
CA TRP A 20 8.98 2.80 5.65
C TRP A 20 7.75 3.66 5.97
N PHE A 21 6.55 3.11 5.80
CA PHE A 21 5.32 3.84 6.07
C PHE A 21 5.27 4.29 7.54
N ALA A 22 5.63 3.39 8.43
CA ALA A 22 5.64 3.71 9.86
C ALA A 22 6.62 4.82 10.18
N GLU A 23 7.81 4.77 9.57
CA GLU A 23 8.81 5.82 9.75
C GLU A 23 8.35 7.17 9.22
N GLN A 24 7.60 7.16 8.13
CA GLN A 24 7.18 8.38 7.45
C GLN A 24 5.77 8.82 7.81
N GLU A 25 5.15 8.17 8.77
CA GLU A 25 3.75 8.44 9.09
C GLU A 25 3.47 9.92 9.38
N GLU A 26 4.34 10.55 10.13
CA GLU A 26 4.15 11.96 10.46
C GLU A 26 4.19 12.83 9.21
N TRP A 27 5.18 12.57 8.35
CA TRP A 27 5.31 13.31 7.10
C TRP A 27 4.10 13.07 6.21
N ILE A 28 3.66 11.83 6.10
CA ILE A 28 2.50 11.46 5.28
C ILE A 28 1.27 12.22 5.76
N THR A 29 1.02 12.16 7.07
CA THR A 29 -0.16 12.79 7.66
C THR A 29 -0.12 14.31 7.49
N ALA A 30 1.05 14.90 7.72
CA ALA A 30 1.19 16.35 7.65
C ALA A 30 1.10 16.88 6.22
N THR A 31 1.48 16.07 5.23
CA THR A 31 1.64 16.53 3.86
C THR A 31 0.43 16.27 2.97
N LEU A 32 -0.33 15.21 3.27
CA LEU A 32 -1.44 14.76 2.40
C LEU A 32 -2.46 15.86 2.08
N GLY A 33 -2.84 16.66 3.06
CA GLY A 33 -3.86 17.69 2.86
C GLY A 33 -3.33 19.01 2.34
N THR A 34 -2.06 19.06 1.93
CA THR A 34 -1.43 20.29 1.48
C THR A 34 -1.23 20.26 -0.03
N PRO A 35 -0.79 21.38 -0.64
CA PRO A 35 -0.48 21.38 -2.07
C PRO A 35 0.61 20.39 -2.46
N ASN A 36 1.39 19.91 -1.50
CA ASN A 36 2.45 18.93 -1.76
C ASN A 36 2.00 17.49 -1.56
N GLY A 37 0.69 17.24 -1.45
CA GLY A 37 0.17 15.90 -1.24
C GLY A 37 0.61 14.90 -2.29
N SER A 38 0.84 15.36 -3.53
CA SER A 38 1.29 14.45 -4.59
C SER A 38 2.66 13.85 -4.30
N ASP A 39 3.49 14.53 -3.49
CA ASP A 39 4.80 13.98 -3.12
C ASP A 39 4.63 12.71 -2.30
N VAL A 40 3.60 12.66 -1.46
CA VAL A 40 3.29 11.48 -0.67
C VAL A 40 2.87 10.34 -1.59
N VAL A 41 2.00 10.63 -2.55
CA VAL A 41 1.51 9.62 -3.50
C VAL A 41 2.67 9.04 -4.29
N TRP A 42 3.56 9.88 -4.80
CA TRP A 42 4.74 9.42 -5.55
C TRP A 42 5.63 8.53 -4.70
N ALA A 43 5.85 8.92 -3.44
CA ALA A 43 6.71 8.15 -2.53
C ALA A 43 6.11 6.79 -2.23
N ILE A 44 4.80 6.74 -1.98
CA ILE A 44 4.11 5.48 -1.72
C ILE A 44 4.15 4.59 -2.96
N ASP A 45 3.91 5.17 -4.13
CA ASP A 45 3.94 4.41 -5.37
C ASP A 45 5.29 3.71 -5.56
N ALA A 46 6.36 4.43 -5.32
CA ALA A 46 7.71 3.88 -5.48
C ALA A 46 7.97 2.71 -4.53
N ARG A 47 7.34 2.72 -3.36
CA ARG A 47 7.57 1.70 -2.35
C ARG A 47 6.62 0.53 -2.46
N ILE A 48 5.42 0.75 -3.00
CA ILE A 48 4.44 -0.33 -3.09
C ILE A 48 4.61 -1.15 -4.37
N LYS A 49 5.15 -0.56 -5.43
CA LYS A 49 5.36 -1.27 -6.69
C LYS A 49 6.13 -2.58 -6.53
N PRO A 50 7.25 -2.60 -5.82
CA PRO A 50 8.02 -3.84 -5.68
C PRO A 50 7.28 -4.95 -4.95
N VAL A 51 6.22 -4.62 -4.23
CA VAL A 51 5.43 -5.61 -3.49
C VAL A 51 4.71 -6.55 -4.46
N PHE A 52 4.32 -6.03 -5.62
CA PHE A 52 3.55 -6.79 -6.61
C PHE A 52 4.31 -6.89 -7.93
N PRO A 53 5.43 -7.62 -7.96
CA PRO A 53 6.31 -7.64 -9.15
C PRO A 53 5.68 -8.24 -10.39
N TYR A 54 4.65 -9.07 -10.22
CA TYR A 54 3.96 -9.68 -11.36
C TYR A 54 2.98 -8.71 -12.05
N PHE A 55 2.60 -7.64 -11.35
CA PHE A 55 1.62 -6.70 -11.91
C PHE A 55 2.34 -5.63 -12.69
N LYS A 56 2.14 -5.61 -14.00
CA LYS A 56 2.91 -4.74 -14.91
C LYS A 56 2.23 -3.44 -15.24
N LYS A 57 1.01 -3.25 -14.76
CA LYS A 57 0.28 -2.00 -14.96
C LYS A 57 0.45 -1.12 -13.72
N GLU A 58 -0.08 0.09 -13.81
CA GLU A 58 -0.03 1.00 -12.67
C GLU A 58 -0.95 0.51 -11.56
N LEU A 59 -0.43 0.52 -10.35
CA LEU A 59 -1.24 0.24 -9.18
C LEU A 59 -2.08 1.47 -8.85
N GLU A 60 -3.27 1.24 -8.36
CA GLU A 60 -4.16 2.32 -7.96
C GLU A 60 -4.41 2.27 -6.47
N PHE A 61 -4.27 3.41 -5.83
CA PHE A 61 -4.56 3.52 -4.41
C PHE A 61 -4.96 4.97 -4.11
N GLN A 62 -5.61 5.15 -2.97
CA GLN A 62 -5.98 6.47 -2.50
C GLN A 62 -5.79 6.52 -1.00
N LEU A 63 -5.42 7.69 -0.49
CA LEU A 63 -5.31 7.91 0.94
C LEU A 63 -6.25 9.04 1.34
N GLY A 64 -6.84 8.89 2.52
CA GLY A 64 -7.71 9.91 3.06
C GLY A 64 -7.85 9.75 4.55
N PHE A 65 -8.66 10.60 5.14
CA PHE A 65 -8.92 10.55 6.58
C PHE A 65 -10.43 10.59 6.80
N ASN A 66 -10.87 9.78 7.74
CA ASN A 66 -12.27 9.73 8.12
C ASN A 66 -12.34 9.72 9.64
N GLU A 67 -12.87 10.80 10.21
CA GLU A 67 -12.99 10.94 11.66
C GLU A 67 -11.66 10.76 12.36
N GLY A 68 -10.62 11.34 11.79
CA GLY A 68 -9.29 11.31 12.39
C GLY A 68 -8.49 10.04 12.10
N LYS A 69 -9.10 9.07 11.43
CA LYS A 69 -8.43 7.83 11.11
C LYS A 69 -8.03 7.79 9.64
N GLY A 70 -6.80 7.38 9.35
CA GLY A 70 -6.32 7.29 7.99
C GLY A 70 -6.88 6.08 7.28
N GLU A 71 -7.20 6.23 6.01
CA GLU A 71 -7.72 5.16 5.18
C GLU A 71 -6.85 5.02 3.94
N PHE A 72 -6.38 3.81 3.71
CA PHE A 72 -5.58 3.47 2.54
C PHE A 72 -6.44 2.56 1.67
N PHE A 73 -6.95 3.11 0.58
CA PHE A 73 -7.77 2.35 -0.37
C PHE A 73 -6.85 1.73 -1.41
N PHE A 74 -6.91 0.42 -1.53
CA PHE A 74 -6.12 -0.30 -2.53
C PHE A 74 -7.05 -0.95 -3.54
N PHE A 75 -6.91 -0.59 -4.82
CA PHE A 75 -7.80 -1.05 -5.87
C PHE A 75 -7.20 -2.26 -6.59
N HIS A 76 -7.93 -3.36 -6.61
CA HIS A 76 -7.44 -4.61 -7.20
C HIS A 76 -8.04 -4.94 -8.57
N PHE A 77 -9.00 -4.13 -9.04
CA PHE A 77 -9.61 -4.28 -10.37
C PHE A 77 -10.24 -5.67 -10.62
N GLY A 78 -10.58 -6.40 -9.57
CA GLY A 78 -11.08 -7.76 -9.72
C GLY A 78 -10.00 -8.78 -10.04
N ASN A 79 -8.74 -8.37 -10.05
CA ASN A 79 -7.62 -9.28 -10.30
C ASN A 79 -7.42 -10.18 -9.08
N LYS A 80 -7.54 -11.48 -9.28
CA LYS A 80 -7.49 -12.46 -8.18
C LYS A 80 -6.19 -12.38 -7.38
N HIS A 81 -5.08 -12.16 -8.08
CA HIS A 81 -3.78 -12.12 -7.42
C HIS A 81 -3.63 -10.87 -6.58
N LEU A 82 -4.09 -9.73 -7.10
CA LEU A 82 -4.05 -8.49 -6.34
C LEU A 82 -5.00 -8.52 -5.16
N MET A 83 -6.16 -9.17 -5.31
CA MET A 83 -7.09 -9.32 -4.19
C MET A 83 -6.44 -10.11 -3.06
N ARG A 84 -5.88 -11.26 -3.40
CA ARG A 84 -5.23 -12.13 -2.43
C ARG A 84 -4.05 -11.41 -1.76
N ASP A 85 -3.20 -10.80 -2.57
CA ASP A 85 -1.97 -10.20 -2.06
C ASP A 85 -2.23 -8.86 -1.39
N GLY A 86 -3.25 -8.13 -1.84
CA GLY A 86 -3.68 -6.91 -1.15
C GLY A 86 -4.18 -7.23 0.25
N GLN A 87 -4.93 -8.34 0.38
CA GLN A 87 -5.39 -8.78 1.69
C GLN A 87 -4.21 -9.14 2.59
N SER A 88 -3.22 -9.86 2.04
CA SER A 88 -2.01 -10.21 2.79
C SER A 88 -1.24 -8.96 3.21
N LEU A 89 -1.13 -7.99 2.32
CA LEU A 89 -0.45 -6.74 2.64
C LEU A 89 -1.16 -6.03 3.80
N ALA A 90 -2.50 -6.00 3.76
CA ALA A 90 -3.27 -5.39 4.83
C ALA A 90 -3.01 -6.07 6.16
N GLU A 91 -2.93 -7.41 6.14
CA GLU A 91 -2.69 -8.18 7.36
C GLU A 91 -1.29 -8.00 7.93
N MET A 92 -0.35 -7.57 7.09
CA MET A 92 1.03 -7.34 7.51
C MET A 92 1.22 -5.96 8.16
N MET A 93 0.22 -5.11 8.15
CA MET A 93 0.34 -3.79 8.77
C MET A 93 0.68 -3.94 10.25
N PRO A 94 1.73 -3.24 10.73
CA PRO A 94 2.08 -3.30 12.15
C PRO A 94 0.93 -2.85 13.05
N GLU A 95 0.86 -3.46 14.23
CA GLU A 95 -0.20 -3.19 15.18
C GLU A 95 -0.35 -1.72 15.53
N GLY A 96 0.78 -1.04 15.75
CA GLY A 96 0.75 0.37 16.08
C GLY A 96 0.10 1.22 15.00
N LEU A 97 0.34 0.87 13.74
CA LEU A 97 -0.28 1.58 12.63
C LEU A 97 -1.78 1.31 12.55
N ARG A 98 -2.20 0.10 12.91
CA ARG A 98 -3.62 -0.27 12.83
C ARG A 98 -4.50 0.57 13.73
N GLU A 99 -3.93 1.17 14.73
CA GLU A 99 -4.69 2.06 15.60
C GLU A 99 -5.07 3.35 14.90
N ARG A 100 -4.31 3.73 13.89
CA ARG A 100 -4.48 5.02 13.20
C ARG A 100 -4.83 4.87 11.72
N TRP A 101 -4.63 3.69 11.13
CA TRP A 101 -4.83 3.45 9.71
C TRP A 101 -5.61 2.17 9.45
N THR A 102 -6.36 2.17 8.36
CA THR A 102 -7.08 1.00 7.90
C THR A 102 -6.81 0.83 6.41
N VAL A 103 -6.55 -0.40 5.97
CA VAL A 103 -6.46 -0.70 4.54
C VAL A 103 -7.83 -1.19 4.10
N ILE A 104 -8.34 -0.60 3.02
CA ILE A 104 -9.63 -0.96 2.46
C ILE A 104 -9.39 -1.45 1.04
N LEU A 105 -9.81 -2.67 0.77
CA LEU A 105 -9.66 -3.24 -0.57
C LEU A 105 -10.89 -2.91 -1.39
N GLU A 106 -10.67 -2.36 -2.59
CA GLU A 106 -11.75 -1.95 -3.49
C GLU A 106 -11.53 -2.55 -4.86
N LYS A 107 -12.62 -2.75 -5.56
CA LYS A 107 -12.57 -3.33 -6.90
C LYS A 107 -12.18 -2.31 -7.98
#